data_f17d2be7a4c75c66cfbc62a23574135f
#
_entry.id   f17d2be7a4c75c66cfbc62a23574135f
#
_cell.length_a   1.000
_cell.length_b   1.000
_cell.length_c   1.000
_cell.angle_alpha   90.00
_cell.angle_beta   90.00
_cell.angle_gamma   90.00
#
_symmetry.space_group_name_H-M   'P 1'
#
loop_
_entity.id
_entity.type
_entity.pdbx_description
1 polymer ?
#
loop_
_entity_poly.entity_id
_entity_poly.type
_entity_poly.pdbx_seq_one_letter_code
_entity_poly.pdbx_strand_id
1 'polypeptide(L)'
;MTDEQPVDIRDIPFPTTDGGTSTLSEYGDQVVLVVNVASRCGNTPQYAQLEELQRAYGDRGFTVLGFPCNQFMGQEPGTIDQIVEYCATTWGVTFPILDKVKVNGPRATPLYQALKKVDTPEGLHGRITWNFEKFVLTPTGGVHRFAPKTQPDDPAIVAVIEENLPG
;
A
#
# COMPACT_ATOMS: atom_id res chain seq x y z
N MET A 1 -18.99 24.73 17.57
CA MET A 1 -19.25 23.40 16.97
C MET A 1 -18.75 23.42 15.55
N THR A 2 -17.68 22.73 15.34
CA THR A 2 -17.06 22.65 14.02
C THR A 2 -17.67 21.48 13.27
N ASP A 3 -18.35 21.79 12.18
CA ASP A 3 -18.83 20.78 11.23
C ASP A 3 -17.65 20.28 10.40
N GLU A 4 -16.59 19.79 11.06
CA GLU A 4 -15.49 19.18 10.34
C GLU A 4 -15.94 17.82 9.82
N GLN A 5 -16.14 17.75 8.52
CA GLN A 5 -16.36 16.48 7.86
C GLN A 5 -15.08 15.67 7.92
N PRO A 6 -15.15 14.34 8.24
CA PRO A 6 -13.96 13.51 8.19
C PRO A 6 -13.36 13.56 6.79
N VAL A 7 -12.03 13.74 6.72
CA VAL A 7 -11.31 13.72 5.45
C VAL A 7 -11.40 12.31 4.88
N ASP A 8 -11.86 12.20 3.65
CA ASP A 8 -11.86 10.92 2.95
C ASP A 8 -10.42 10.48 2.74
N ILE A 9 -10.11 9.24 3.12
CA ILE A 9 -8.77 8.67 2.93
C ILE A 9 -8.31 8.81 1.48
N ARG A 10 -9.23 8.70 0.53
CA ARG A 10 -8.92 8.81 -0.90
C ARG A 10 -8.43 10.20 -1.31
N ASP A 11 -8.70 11.22 -0.53
CA ASP A 11 -8.30 12.60 -0.81
C ASP A 11 -7.03 13.03 -0.07
N ILE A 12 -6.43 12.16 0.72
CA ILE A 12 -5.20 12.47 1.46
C ILE A 12 -4.00 12.40 0.51
N PRO A 13 -3.23 13.49 0.34
CA PRO A 13 -2.06 13.47 -0.54
C PRO A 13 -0.92 12.62 0.03
N PHE A 14 -0.19 11.97 -0.86
CA PHE A 14 1.04 11.27 -0.54
C PHE A 14 2.12 11.61 -1.57
N PRO A 15 3.42 11.52 -1.19
CA PRO A 15 4.49 11.94 -2.10
C PRO A 15 4.73 10.92 -3.22
N THR A 16 5.01 11.45 -4.41
CA THR A 16 5.42 10.66 -5.56
C THR A 16 6.93 10.79 -5.80
N THR A 17 7.49 9.92 -6.65
CA THR A 17 8.94 9.88 -6.87
C THR A 17 9.50 11.08 -7.63
N ASP A 18 8.62 11.86 -8.27
CA ASP A 18 9.02 13.04 -9.05
C ASP A 18 8.99 14.34 -8.23
N GLY A 19 8.82 14.25 -6.92
CA GLY A 19 8.74 15.41 -6.04
C GLY A 19 7.36 16.03 -5.92
N GLY A 20 6.35 15.43 -6.57
CA GLY A 20 4.96 15.87 -6.48
C GLY A 20 4.16 15.10 -5.45
N THR A 21 2.86 15.17 -5.58
CA THR A 21 1.92 14.42 -4.75
C THR A 21 0.83 13.79 -5.61
N SER A 22 0.22 12.74 -5.07
CA SER A 22 -0.95 12.07 -5.65
C SER A 22 -1.93 11.74 -4.53
N THR A 23 -3.11 11.26 -4.90
CA THR A 23 -4.13 10.78 -3.95
C THR A 23 -4.71 9.48 -4.48
N LEU A 24 -5.35 8.71 -3.58
CA LEU A 24 -6.05 7.49 -4.00
C LEU A 24 -7.21 7.81 -4.94
N SER A 25 -7.77 9.03 -4.88
CA SER A 25 -8.84 9.47 -5.80
C SER A 25 -8.41 9.43 -7.26
N GLU A 26 -7.13 9.56 -7.56
CA GLU A 26 -6.62 9.47 -8.93
C GLU A 26 -6.76 8.06 -9.52
N TYR A 27 -6.98 7.06 -8.68
CA TYR A 27 -7.20 5.68 -9.13
C TYR A 27 -8.69 5.36 -9.30
N GLY A 28 -9.57 6.37 -9.11
CA GLY A 28 -11.00 6.27 -9.41
C GLY A 28 -11.69 5.19 -8.60
N ASP A 29 -12.38 4.30 -9.30
CA ASP A 29 -13.15 3.20 -8.70
C ASP A 29 -12.36 1.89 -8.61
N GLN A 30 -11.04 1.95 -8.73
CA GLN A 30 -10.21 0.76 -8.61
C GLN A 30 -10.13 0.25 -7.17
N VAL A 31 -9.94 -1.05 -7.03
CA VAL A 31 -9.47 -1.65 -5.79
C VAL A 31 -7.98 -1.33 -5.67
N VAL A 32 -7.55 -0.81 -4.53
CA VAL A 32 -6.15 -0.40 -4.32
C VAL A 32 -5.55 -1.19 -3.17
N LEU A 33 -4.43 -1.85 -3.41
CA LEU A 33 -3.64 -2.52 -2.37
C LEU A 33 -2.45 -1.63 -2.02
N VAL A 34 -2.49 -1.05 -0.82
CA VAL A 34 -1.41 -0.21 -0.29
C VAL A 34 -0.50 -1.07 0.57
N VAL A 35 0.79 -1.05 0.29
CA VAL A 35 1.77 -1.88 1.00
C VAL A 35 3.06 -1.10 1.25
N ASN A 36 3.59 -1.20 2.48
CA ASN A 36 4.90 -0.63 2.79
C ASN A 36 5.98 -1.66 2.45
N VAL A 37 6.93 -1.28 1.62
CA VAL A 37 7.88 -2.21 1.02
C VAL A 37 9.31 -1.95 1.47
N ALA A 38 10.15 -2.98 1.37
CA ALA A 38 11.57 -2.89 1.68
C ALA A 38 12.36 -3.87 0.80
N SER A 39 13.63 -3.51 0.54
CA SER A 39 14.50 -4.27 -0.36
C SER A 39 15.31 -5.36 0.34
N ARG A 40 15.43 -5.30 1.67
CA ARG A 40 16.32 -6.17 2.45
C ARG A 40 15.59 -6.90 3.59
N CYS A 41 14.31 -7.19 3.41
CA CYS A 41 13.47 -7.87 4.37
C CYS A 41 13.31 -9.35 4.03
N GLY A 42 13.07 -10.19 5.03
CA GLY A 42 12.67 -11.58 4.79
C GLY A 42 11.38 -11.70 3.99
N ASN A 43 10.52 -10.68 4.03
CA ASN A 43 9.28 -10.62 3.25
C ASN A 43 9.46 -10.04 1.84
N THR A 44 10.66 -9.59 1.47
CA THR A 44 10.92 -8.98 0.15
C THR A 44 10.48 -9.86 -1.02
N PRO A 45 10.60 -11.22 -0.96
CA PRO A 45 10.06 -12.06 -2.02
C PRO A 45 8.57 -11.90 -2.30
N GLN A 46 7.79 -11.28 -1.41
CA GLN A 46 6.40 -10.94 -1.67
C GLN A 46 6.21 -9.99 -2.86
N TYR A 47 7.27 -9.29 -3.29
CA TYR A 47 7.22 -8.50 -4.54
C TYR A 47 6.75 -9.34 -5.73
N ALA A 48 7.19 -10.59 -5.82
CA ALA A 48 6.78 -11.47 -6.94
C ALA A 48 5.26 -11.68 -6.95
N GLN A 49 4.67 -11.92 -5.79
CA GLN A 49 3.23 -12.16 -5.67
C GLN A 49 2.43 -10.87 -5.85
N LEU A 50 2.95 -9.72 -5.37
CA LEU A 50 2.32 -8.43 -5.61
C LEU A 50 2.27 -8.12 -7.10
N GLU A 51 3.35 -8.41 -7.82
CA GLU A 51 3.39 -8.21 -9.26
C GLU A 51 2.45 -9.17 -10.00
N GLU A 52 2.32 -10.41 -9.53
CA GLU A 52 1.35 -11.36 -10.08
C GLU A 52 -0.08 -10.82 -9.94
N LEU A 53 -0.43 -10.24 -8.79
CA LEU A 53 -1.74 -9.61 -8.61
C LEU A 53 -1.93 -8.44 -9.57
N GLN A 54 -0.90 -7.61 -9.74
CA GLN A 54 -0.96 -6.48 -10.66
C GLN A 54 -1.22 -6.94 -12.08
N ARG A 55 -0.56 -8.00 -12.53
CA ARG A 55 -0.73 -8.55 -13.87
C ARG A 55 -2.08 -9.22 -14.06
N ALA A 56 -2.57 -9.92 -13.04
CA ALA A 56 -3.84 -10.63 -13.11
C ALA A 56 -5.05 -9.69 -13.10
N TYR A 57 -4.99 -8.61 -12.32
CA TYR A 57 -6.15 -7.75 -12.05
C TYR A 57 -5.98 -6.31 -12.54
N GLY A 58 -4.80 -5.89 -12.96
CA GLY A 58 -4.52 -4.51 -13.34
C GLY A 58 -5.47 -3.99 -14.42
N ASP A 59 -5.79 -4.79 -15.42
CA ASP A 59 -6.71 -4.42 -16.49
C ASP A 59 -8.18 -4.53 -16.09
N ARG A 60 -8.45 -5.00 -14.87
CA ARG A 60 -9.80 -5.25 -14.36
C ARG A 60 -10.21 -4.27 -13.25
N GLY A 61 -9.42 -3.21 -13.04
CA GLY A 61 -9.73 -2.20 -12.04
C GLY A 61 -9.07 -2.43 -10.69
N PHE A 62 -7.81 -2.81 -10.70
CA PHE A 62 -6.99 -3.03 -9.51
C PHE A 62 -5.60 -2.43 -9.70
N THR A 63 -5.01 -1.93 -8.62
CA THR A 63 -3.58 -1.59 -8.61
C THR A 63 -2.96 -1.82 -7.25
N VAL A 64 -1.67 -2.15 -7.25
CA VAL A 64 -0.82 -2.14 -6.06
C VAL A 64 -0.12 -0.78 -6.00
N LEU A 65 -0.01 -0.20 -4.81
CA LEU A 65 0.81 0.99 -4.55
C LEU A 65 1.85 0.63 -3.50
N GLY A 66 3.12 0.66 -3.88
CA GLY A 66 4.24 0.35 -2.99
C GLY A 66 4.86 1.61 -2.39
N PHE A 67 4.89 1.67 -1.06
CA PHE A 67 5.49 2.79 -0.31
C PHE A 67 6.77 2.31 0.37
N PRO A 68 7.96 2.64 -0.14
CA PRO A 68 9.21 2.26 0.54
C PRO A 68 9.31 2.89 1.92
N CYS A 69 9.72 2.10 2.90
CA CYS A 69 9.82 2.55 4.29
C CYS A 69 11.04 1.94 4.96
N ASN A 70 11.86 2.77 5.63
CA ASN A 70 13.11 2.34 6.28
C ASN A 70 12.99 2.22 7.79
N GLN A 71 11.77 2.22 8.35
CA GLN A 71 11.58 2.24 9.80
C GLN A 71 11.76 0.89 10.50
N PHE A 72 11.81 -0.21 9.73
CA PHE A 72 11.89 -1.56 10.29
C PHE A 72 13.30 -2.12 10.10
N MET A 73 14.15 -1.93 11.12
CA MET A 73 15.55 -2.39 11.14
C MET A 73 16.40 -1.84 9.99
N GLY A 74 16.02 -0.68 9.43
CA GLY A 74 16.79 -0.08 8.33
C GLY A 74 16.84 -0.94 7.07
N GLN A 75 15.79 -1.70 6.76
CA GLN A 75 15.79 -2.65 5.65
C GLN A 75 15.47 -2.02 4.30
N GLU A 76 15.29 -0.70 4.24
CA GLU A 76 15.13 0.07 3.00
C GLU A 76 16.06 1.30 3.00
N PRO A 77 17.39 1.11 3.03
CA PRO A 77 18.33 2.23 3.20
C PRO A 77 18.63 3.00 1.92
N GLY A 78 18.24 2.48 0.75
CA GLY A 78 18.59 3.09 -0.54
C GLY A 78 17.87 4.41 -0.80
N THR A 79 18.35 5.14 -1.82
CA THR A 79 17.63 6.28 -2.36
C THR A 79 16.41 5.79 -3.14
N ILE A 80 15.44 6.69 -3.38
CA ILE A 80 14.26 6.30 -4.14
C ILE A 80 14.61 5.82 -5.55
N ASP A 81 15.58 6.44 -6.20
CA ASP A 81 16.02 6.01 -7.53
C ASP A 81 16.61 4.61 -7.50
N GLN A 82 17.42 4.28 -6.49
CA GLN A 82 17.96 2.93 -6.30
C GLN A 82 16.86 1.91 -6.03
N ILE A 83 15.86 2.29 -5.25
CA ILE A 83 14.73 1.41 -4.91
C ILE A 83 13.90 1.11 -6.16
N VAL A 84 13.56 2.12 -6.93
CA VAL A 84 12.79 1.96 -8.18
C VAL A 84 13.53 1.05 -9.15
N GLU A 85 14.84 1.27 -9.34
CA GLU A 85 15.65 0.43 -10.21
C GLU A 85 15.70 -1.02 -9.71
N TYR A 86 15.90 -1.22 -8.41
CA TYR A 86 15.90 -2.56 -7.81
C TYR A 86 14.58 -3.29 -8.04
N CYS A 87 13.46 -2.63 -7.83
CA CYS A 87 12.14 -3.23 -8.05
C CYS A 87 11.95 -3.64 -9.50
N ALA A 88 12.37 -2.80 -10.45
CA ALA A 88 12.22 -3.07 -11.87
C ALA A 88 13.15 -4.20 -12.33
N THR A 89 14.42 -4.17 -11.92
CA THR A 89 15.43 -5.10 -12.43
C THR A 89 15.39 -6.47 -11.75
N THR A 90 15.13 -6.51 -10.44
CA THR A 90 15.15 -7.75 -9.66
C THR A 90 13.79 -8.46 -9.68
N TRP A 91 12.69 -7.71 -9.59
CA TRP A 91 11.35 -8.29 -9.42
C TRP A 91 10.42 -8.03 -10.60
N GLY A 92 10.85 -7.23 -11.57
CA GLY A 92 10.02 -6.90 -12.73
C GLY A 92 8.74 -6.14 -12.37
N VAL A 93 8.79 -5.32 -11.32
CA VAL A 93 7.63 -4.60 -10.80
C VAL A 93 7.10 -3.62 -11.83
N THR A 94 5.80 -3.69 -12.12
CA THR A 94 5.10 -2.76 -13.02
C THR A 94 4.10 -1.87 -12.30
N PHE A 95 3.78 -2.17 -11.02
CA PHE A 95 2.90 -1.30 -10.24
C PHE A 95 3.65 -0.06 -9.74
N PRO A 96 2.94 1.03 -9.42
CA PRO A 96 3.57 2.26 -8.96
C PRO A 96 4.35 2.09 -7.65
N ILE A 97 5.57 2.59 -7.64
CA ILE A 97 6.37 2.79 -6.43
C ILE A 97 6.32 4.29 -6.10
N LEU A 98 5.88 4.62 -4.90
CA LEU A 98 5.79 5.99 -4.43
C LEU A 98 7.09 6.40 -3.74
N ASP A 99 7.15 7.65 -3.28
CA ASP A 99 8.32 8.12 -2.57
C ASP A 99 8.43 7.45 -1.20
N LYS A 100 9.64 7.45 -0.66
CA LYS A 100 9.95 6.86 0.63
C LYS A 100 9.20 7.61 1.74
N VAL A 101 8.53 6.87 2.63
CA VAL A 101 7.71 7.45 3.69
C VAL A 101 8.00 6.80 5.04
N LYS A 102 7.55 7.46 6.10
CA LYS A 102 7.40 6.84 7.42
C LYS A 102 5.95 6.45 7.61
N VAL A 103 5.74 5.29 8.23
CA VAL A 103 4.40 4.75 8.45
C VAL A 103 3.99 4.77 9.92
N ASN A 104 4.95 4.94 10.83
CA ASN A 104 4.75 5.00 12.27
C ASN A 104 5.36 6.27 12.87
N GLY A 105 4.88 6.65 14.05
CA GLY A 105 5.39 7.79 14.81
C GLY A 105 4.80 9.13 14.35
N PRO A 106 5.27 10.24 14.98
CA PRO A 106 4.70 11.56 14.72
C PRO A 106 4.96 12.11 13.32
N ARG A 107 5.91 11.50 12.60
CA ARG A 107 6.25 11.89 11.22
C ARG A 107 5.68 10.94 10.17
N ALA A 108 4.80 10.03 10.57
CA ALA A 108 4.14 9.13 9.62
C ALA A 108 3.40 9.95 8.57
N THR A 109 3.48 9.49 7.31
CA THR A 109 2.75 10.15 6.23
C THR A 109 1.25 10.17 6.53
N PRO A 110 0.53 11.26 6.21
CA PRO A 110 -0.88 11.38 6.55
C PRO A 110 -1.76 10.22 6.09
N LEU A 111 -1.48 9.64 4.94
CA LEU A 111 -2.21 8.46 4.47
C LEU A 111 -2.13 7.32 5.48
N TYR A 112 -0.94 7.01 5.96
CA TYR A 112 -0.76 5.93 6.94
C TYR A 112 -1.30 6.29 8.31
N GLN A 113 -1.25 7.56 8.71
CA GLN A 113 -1.91 7.99 9.95
C GLN A 113 -3.40 7.68 9.91
N ALA A 114 -4.05 7.93 8.78
CA ALA A 114 -5.47 7.63 8.59
C ALA A 114 -5.74 6.13 8.52
N LEU A 115 -4.96 5.39 7.73
CA LEU A 115 -5.15 3.94 7.56
C LEU A 115 -5.04 3.18 8.88
N LYS A 116 -4.10 3.56 9.73
CA LYS A 116 -3.88 2.87 11.01
C LYS A 116 -5.03 3.05 12.01
N LYS A 117 -5.90 4.04 11.81
CA LYS A 117 -7.04 4.33 12.68
C LYS A 117 -8.32 3.64 12.27
N VAL A 118 -8.36 3.05 11.08
CA VAL A 118 -9.58 2.41 10.57
C VAL A 118 -9.75 1.05 11.23
N ASP A 119 -10.96 0.79 11.74
CA ASP A 119 -11.34 -0.55 12.19
C ASP A 119 -11.56 -1.43 10.97
N THR A 120 -10.91 -2.58 10.94
CA THR A 120 -10.98 -3.49 9.80
C THR A 120 -11.64 -4.80 10.19
N PRO A 121 -12.29 -5.50 9.24
CA PRO A 121 -12.92 -6.79 9.53
C PRO A 121 -11.94 -7.82 10.08
N GLU A 122 -10.65 -7.71 9.76
CA GLU A 122 -9.60 -8.61 10.22
C GLU A 122 -9.17 -8.33 11.66
N GLY A 123 -9.62 -7.22 12.25
CA GLY A 123 -9.31 -6.86 13.62
C GLY A 123 -7.92 -6.30 13.87
N LEU A 124 -7.13 -6.11 12.82
CA LEU A 124 -5.82 -5.46 12.94
C LEU A 124 -6.00 -3.96 13.14
N HIS A 125 -5.23 -3.36 14.06
CA HIS A 125 -5.40 -1.98 14.46
C HIS A 125 -4.07 -1.40 14.95
N GLY A 126 -3.91 -0.08 14.83
CA GLY A 126 -2.77 0.64 15.38
C GLY A 126 -1.53 0.58 14.51
N ARG A 127 -0.37 0.68 15.14
CA ARG A 127 0.90 0.82 14.43
C ARG A 127 1.18 -0.33 13.47
N ILE A 128 1.88 0.01 12.38
CA ILE A 128 2.39 -1.01 11.44
C ILE A 128 3.48 -1.80 12.17
N THR A 129 3.43 -3.12 12.10
CA THR A 129 4.31 -3.99 12.87
C THR A 129 5.57 -4.39 12.14
N TRP A 130 5.56 -4.41 10.81
CA TRP A 130 6.72 -4.79 10.00
C TRP A 130 6.52 -4.38 8.54
N ASN A 131 7.55 -4.62 7.71
CA ASN A 131 7.46 -4.42 6.27
C ASN A 131 6.44 -5.36 5.63
N PHE A 132 5.82 -4.93 4.54
CA PHE A 132 4.83 -5.69 3.76
C PHE A 132 3.51 -5.93 4.49
N GLU A 133 3.11 -5.03 5.36
CA GLU A 133 1.73 -5.00 5.84
C GLU A 133 0.84 -4.41 4.75
N LYS A 134 -0.33 -5.03 4.51
CA LYS A 134 -1.17 -4.71 3.35
C LYS A 134 -2.49 -4.11 3.80
N PHE A 135 -2.92 -3.08 3.08
CA PHE A 135 -4.27 -2.52 3.18
C PHE A 135 -4.94 -2.64 1.82
N VAL A 136 -6.10 -3.26 1.76
CA VAL A 136 -6.90 -3.31 0.53
C VAL A 136 -8.08 -2.37 0.71
N LEU A 137 -8.14 -1.35 -0.16
CA LEU A 137 -9.23 -0.36 -0.14
C LEU A 137 -10.16 -0.63 -1.30
N THR A 138 -11.46 -0.73 -0.98
CA THR A 138 -12.49 -1.01 -1.98
C THR A 138 -13.07 0.29 -2.53
N PRO A 139 -13.66 0.27 -3.75
CA PRO A 139 -14.27 1.48 -4.33
C PRO A 139 -15.39 2.08 -3.48
N THR A 140 -16.04 1.27 -2.66
CA THR A 140 -17.16 1.70 -1.81
C THR A 140 -16.71 2.22 -0.44
N GLY A 141 -15.40 2.33 -0.21
CA GLY A 141 -14.85 2.88 1.02
C GLY A 141 -14.48 1.86 2.09
N GLY A 142 -14.59 0.57 1.80
CA GLY A 142 -14.13 -0.48 2.71
C GLY A 142 -12.61 -0.51 2.80
N VAL A 143 -12.09 -0.85 3.99
CA VAL A 143 -10.65 -1.01 4.22
C VAL A 143 -10.43 -2.35 4.89
N HIS A 144 -9.55 -3.17 4.31
CA HIS A 144 -9.15 -4.47 4.84
C HIS A 144 -7.64 -4.44 5.10
N ARG A 145 -7.20 -4.99 6.23
CA ARG A 145 -5.80 -4.94 6.63
C ARG A 145 -5.28 -6.34 6.88
N PHE A 146 -4.12 -6.66 6.33
CA PHE A 146 -3.52 -7.99 6.42
C PHE A 146 -2.09 -7.88 6.95
N ALA A 147 -1.73 -8.84 7.82
CA ALA A 147 -0.44 -8.85 8.50
C ALA A 147 0.74 -8.97 7.52
N PRO A 148 1.94 -8.52 7.93
CA PRO A 148 3.13 -8.61 7.06
C PRO A 148 3.42 -10.02 6.53
N LYS A 149 3.20 -11.05 7.34
CA LYS A 149 3.45 -12.45 6.95
C LYS A 149 2.41 -13.03 6.01
N THR A 150 1.24 -12.40 5.92
CA THR A 150 0.19 -12.86 5.01
C THR A 150 0.66 -12.65 3.58
N GLN A 151 0.74 -13.72 2.80
CA GLN A 151 1.21 -13.63 1.42
C GLN A 151 0.20 -12.87 0.55
N PRO A 152 0.65 -12.08 -0.43
CA PRO A 152 -0.29 -11.32 -1.28
C PRO A 152 -1.30 -12.18 -2.02
N ASP A 153 -0.96 -13.43 -2.33
CA ASP A 153 -1.87 -14.37 -2.99
C ASP A 153 -2.72 -15.19 -2.01
N ASP A 154 -2.72 -14.83 -0.72
CA ASP A 154 -3.59 -15.47 0.26
C ASP A 154 -5.05 -15.41 -0.21
N PRO A 155 -5.81 -16.51 -0.11
CA PRO A 155 -7.21 -16.54 -0.55
C PRO A 155 -8.07 -15.42 0.04
N ALA A 156 -7.79 -14.98 1.28
CA ALA A 156 -8.53 -13.88 1.91
C ALA A 156 -8.29 -12.55 1.18
N ILE A 157 -7.06 -12.29 0.76
CA ILE A 157 -6.74 -11.07 0.00
C ILE A 157 -7.36 -11.15 -1.40
N VAL A 158 -7.19 -12.27 -2.08
CA VAL A 158 -7.75 -12.48 -3.43
C VAL A 158 -9.27 -12.33 -3.42
N ALA A 159 -9.95 -12.87 -2.39
CA ALA A 159 -11.40 -12.75 -2.26
C ALA A 159 -11.84 -11.28 -2.15
N VAL A 160 -11.16 -10.48 -1.34
CA VAL A 160 -11.49 -9.05 -1.21
C VAL A 160 -11.32 -8.34 -2.56
N ILE A 161 -10.25 -8.65 -3.28
CA ILE A 161 -10.01 -8.04 -4.59
C ILE A 161 -11.13 -8.43 -5.56
N GLU A 162 -11.36 -9.73 -5.73
CA GLU A 162 -12.33 -10.23 -6.73
C GLU A 162 -13.76 -9.79 -6.45
N GLU A 163 -14.16 -9.74 -5.17
CA GLU A 163 -15.51 -9.33 -4.78
C GLU A 163 -15.77 -7.83 -4.99
N ASN A 164 -14.73 -7.02 -5.15
CA ASN A 164 -14.84 -5.56 -5.20
C ASN A 164 -14.35 -4.94 -6.51
N LEU A 165 -13.93 -5.74 -7.48
CA LEU A 165 -13.54 -5.21 -8.79
C LEU A 165 -14.72 -4.49 -9.43
N PRO A 166 -14.47 -3.32 -10.10
CA PRO A 166 -15.53 -2.63 -10.81
C PRO A 166 -16.06 -3.52 -11.94
N GLY A 167 -17.37 -3.56 -12.03
CA GLY A 167 -18.14 -4.46 -12.89
C GLY A 167 -17.90 -4.51 -14.33
#